data_902b59bf7bc49c842f9de60f3a9a92c5
#
_entry.id   902b59bf7bc49c842f9de60f3a9a92c5
#
_cell.length_a   1.000
_cell.length_b   1.000
_cell.length_c   1.000
_cell.angle_alpha   90.00
_cell.angle_beta   90.00
_cell.angle_gamma   90.00
#
_symmetry.space_group_name_H-M   'P 1'
#
loop_
_entity.id
_entity.type
_entity.pdbx_description
1 polymer ?
#
loop_
_entity_poly.entity_id
_entity_poly.type
_entity_poly.pdbx_seq_one_letter_code
_entity_poly.pdbx_strand_id
1 'polypeptide(L)'
;MKKLLILLLVPVFMLSTMTLMAQDKPSPSPSAKLVSKAGTTEITVEYSRPSLKGRTIFPDLHKYGEFWRTGANAATKITFSKDVMVEGKSLSAGSYAILTKPGMTSWGVYFYPYGESGFNTYISKDPAVMVTVESAKIDCTVESFLIDVGDLRDDSAVLGLVWGTTYVPIKLGVK
;
A
#
# COMPACT_ATOMS: atom_id res chain seq x y z
N MET A 1 -21.15 52.90 -66.64
CA MET A 1 -20.01 52.32 -65.86
C MET A 1 -20.58 51.72 -64.56
N LYS A 2 -20.83 50.42 -64.55
CA LYS A 2 -21.40 49.71 -63.37
C LYS A 2 -20.24 49.09 -62.55
N LYS A 3 -19.99 49.56 -61.35
CA LYS A 3 -19.01 48.97 -60.45
C LYS A 3 -19.61 47.74 -59.78
N LEU A 4 -19.04 46.57 -60.06
CA LEU A 4 -19.38 45.29 -59.48
C LEU A 4 -18.66 45.18 -58.15
N LEU A 5 -19.44 45.19 -57.04
CA LEU A 5 -18.92 45.00 -55.68
C LEU A 5 -18.90 43.52 -55.41
N ILE A 6 -17.73 42.91 -55.40
CA ILE A 6 -17.53 41.50 -55.04
C ILE A 6 -17.43 41.44 -53.54
N LEU A 7 -18.48 40.87 -52.85
CA LEU A 7 -18.50 40.61 -51.45
C LEU A 7 -17.79 39.27 -51.18
N LEU A 8 -16.60 39.32 -50.60
CA LEU A 8 -15.82 38.15 -50.21
C LEU A 8 -16.38 37.59 -48.88
N LEU A 9 -17.17 36.51 -48.97
CA LEU A 9 -17.61 35.73 -47.86
C LEU A 9 -16.44 34.84 -47.38
N VAL A 10 -15.83 35.18 -46.24
CA VAL A 10 -14.84 34.36 -45.58
C VAL A 10 -15.60 33.40 -44.67
N PRO A 11 -15.53 32.06 -44.87
CA PRO A 11 -16.11 31.12 -43.93
C PRO A 11 -15.23 31.08 -42.67
N VAL A 12 -15.77 31.55 -41.56
CA VAL A 12 -15.17 31.34 -40.21
C VAL A 12 -15.31 29.86 -39.86
N PHE A 13 -14.23 29.12 -40.06
CA PHE A 13 -14.12 27.74 -39.60
C PHE A 13 -13.94 27.74 -38.08
N MET A 14 -15.05 27.60 -37.33
CA MET A 14 -15.00 27.37 -35.89
C MET A 14 -14.31 26.02 -35.64
N LEU A 15 -13.03 26.07 -35.30
CA LEU A 15 -12.29 24.93 -34.76
C LEU A 15 -12.80 24.67 -33.37
N SER A 16 -13.82 23.79 -33.23
CA SER A 16 -14.23 23.25 -31.94
C SER A 16 -13.09 22.37 -31.44
N THR A 17 -12.28 22.88 -30.55
CA THR A 17 -11.33 22.06 -29.75
C THR A 17 -12.13 21.16 -28.84
N MET A 18 -12.41 19.92 -29.27
CA MET A 18 -12.82 18.86 -28.36
C MET A 18 -11.65 18.59 -27.40
N THR A 19 -11.72 19.16 -26.21
CA THR A 19 -10.89 18.71 -25.10
C THR A 19 -11.28 17.25 -24.81
N LEU A 20 -10.45 16.33 -25.32
CA LEU A 20 -10.55 14.91 -24.95
C LEU A 20 -10.27 14.83 -23.45
N MET A 21 -11.34 14.78 -22.65
CA MET A 21 -11.22 14.44 -21.24
C MET A 21 -10.64 13.03 -21.19
N ALA A 22 -9.36 12.92 -20.84
CA ALA A 22 -8.75 11.63 -20.56
C ALA A 22 -9.56 11.01 -19.41
N GLN A 23 -10.33 9.98 -19.70
CA GLN A 23 -10.99 9.20 -18.66
C GLN A 23 -9.89 8.54 -17.83
N ASP A 24 -9.74 8.98 -16.58
CA ASP A 24 -8.88 8.32 -15.62
C ASP A 24 -9.33 6.88 -15.47
N LYS A 25 -8.54 5.95 -16.02
CA LYS A 25 -8.81 4.52 -15.82
C LYS A 25 -8.60 4.20 -14.34
N PRO A 26 -9.57 3.53 -13.70
CA PRO A 26 -9.40 3.12 -12.31
C PRO A 26 -8.10 2.35 -12.11
N SER A 27 -7.34 2.69 -11.09
CA SER A 27 -6.11 1.97 -10.76
C SER A 27 -6.40 0.49 -10.50
N PRO A 28 -5.66 -0.45 -11.11
CA PRO A 28 -5.83 -1.88 -10.84
C PRO A 28 -5.50 -2.28 -9.39
N SER A 29 -4.83 -1.41 -8.66
CA SER A 29 -4.49 -1.55 -7.23
C SER A 29 -4.72 -0.19 -6.56
N PRO A 30 -5.96 0.13 -6.17
CA PRO A 30 -6.28 1.43 -5.58
C PRO A 30 -5.52 1.64 -4.27
N SER A 31 -5.22 2.91 -3.99
CA SER A 31 -4.61 3.31 -2.72
C SER A 31 -5.62 3.23 -1.58
N ALA A 32 -5.12 2.97 -0.38
CA ALA A 32 -5.87 3.03 0.86
C ALA A 32 -5.03 3.74 1.93
N LYS A 33 -5.72 4.40 2.84
CA LYS A 33 -5.15 4.98 4.04
C LYS A 33 -5.98 4.55 5.24
N LEU A 34 -5.30 4.03 6.26
CA LEU A 34 -5.86 3.66 7.55
C LEU A 34 -5.25 4.56 8.61
N VAL A 35 -6.06 5.07 9.52
CA VAL A 35 -5.62 5.77 10.72
C VAL A 35 -6.30 5.13 11.90
N SER A 36 -5.51 4.65 12.86
CA SER A 36 -5.98 4.03 14.10
C SER A 36 -5.25 4.61 15.29
N LYS A 37 -5.86 4.53 16.46
CA LYS A 37 -5.25 4.96 17.71
C LYS A 37 -5.32 3.82 18.74
N ALA A 38 -4.18 3.37 19.22
CA ALA A 38 -4.05 2.40 20.30
C ALA A 38 -3.37 3.10 21.49
N GLY A 39 -4.00 3.06 22.65
CA GLY A 39 -3.58 3.89 23.78
C GLY A 39 -3.50 5.37 23.37
N THR A 40 -2.32 5.96 23.50
CA THR A 40 -2.05 7.34 23.07
C THR A 40 -1.25 7.44 21.75
N THR A 41 -0.99 6.30 21.11
CA THR A 41 -0.19 6.20 19.88
C THR A 41 -1.11 6.21 18.65
N GLU A 42 -0.91 7.16 17.74
CA GLU A 42 -1.54 7.13 16.42
C GLU A 42 -0.71 6.29 15.46
N ILE A 43 -1.38 5.43 14.71
CA ILE A 43 -0.81 4.54 13.70
C ILE A 43 -1.49 4.86 12.37
N THR A 44 -0.71 5.33 11.39
CA THR A 44 -1.19 5.60 10.04
C THR A 44 -0.54 4.63 9.07
N VAL A 45 -1.34 3.96 8.21
CA VAL A 45 -0.85 3.08 7.14
C VAL A 45 -1.34 3.58 5.80
N GLU A 46 -0.41 3.75 4.85
CA GLU A 46 -0.68 4.16 3.47
C GLU A 46 -0.14 3.08 2.53
N TYR A 47 -1.02 2.48 1.72
CA TYR A 47 -0.67 1.35 0.89
C TYR A 47 -1.55 1.24 -0.36
N SER A 48 -1.20 0.37 -1.28
CA SER A 48 -2.04 0.02 -2.43
C SER A 48 -2.53 -1.41 -2.31
N ARG A 49 -3.77 -1.65 -2.75
CA ARG A 49 -4.52 -2.89 -2.57
C ARG A 49 -4.58 -3.70 -3.87
N PRO A 50 -3.61 -4.60 -4.13
CA PRO A 50 -3.74 -5.53 -5.24
C PRO A 50 -4.87 -6.53 -4.99
N SER A 51 -5.49 -7.03 -6.08
CA SER A 51 -6.56 -8.02 -6.05
C SER A 51 -6.11 -9.32 -6.71
N LEU A 52 -6.67 -10.43 -6.26
CA LEU A 52 -6.38 -11.77 -6.77
C LEU A 52 -6.79 -11.92 -8.23
N LYS A 53 -7.99 -11.48 -8.58
CA LYS A 53 -8.56 -11.61 -9.95
C LYS A 53 -8.46 -13.04 -10.47
N GLY A 54 -8.90 -14.01 -9.64
CA GLY A 54 -8.90 -15.42 -9.96
C GLY A 54 -7.53 -16.12 -9.87
N ARG A 55 -6.47 -15.44 -9.40
CA ARG A 55 -5.14 -16.03 -9.19
C ARG A 55 -4.95 -16.39 -7.72
N THR A 56 -3.95 -17.21 -7.44
CA THR A 56 -3.49 -17.43 -6.06
C THR A 56 -2.39 -16.42 -5.70
N ILE A 57 -2.21 -16.18 -4.40
CA ILE A 57 -1.08 -15.34 -3.98
C ILE A 57 0.22 -16.06 -4.31
N PHE A 58 0.31 -17.33 -3.95
CA PHE A 58 1.47 -18.19 -4.15
C PHE A 58 1.10 -19.40 -4.99
N PRO A 59 1.82 -19.71 -6.07
CA PRO A 59 3.00 -19.00 -6.58
C PRO A 59 2.70 -17.91 -7.63
N ASP A 60 1.41 -17.62 -7.95
CA ASP A 60 1.03 -16.86 -9.15
C ASP A 60 1.44 -15.36 -9.07
N LEU A 61 1.18 -14.72 -7.92
CA LEU A 61 1.45 -13.30 -7.74
C LEU A 61 2.80 -13.04 -7.07
N HIS A 62 3.17 -13.92 -6.13
CA HIS A 62 4.43 -13.84 -5.39
C HIS A 62 5.01 -15.24 -5.18
N LYS A 63 6.32 -15.30 -4.95
CA LYS A 63 6.99 -16.54 -4.58
C LYS A 63 7.38 -16.51 -3.11
N TYR A 64 7.36 -17.68 -2.48
CA TYR A 64 7.92 -17.82 -1.14
C TYR A 64 9.41 -17.51 -1.13
N GLY A 65 9.87 -16.83 -0.08
CA GLY A 65 11.26 -16.48 0.10
C GLY A 65 11.73 -15.25 -0.68
N GLU A 66 10.88 -14.61 -1.49
CA GLU A 66 11.19 -13.36 -2.19
C GLU A 66 10.64 -12.15 -1.43
N PHE A 67 11.33 -11.01 -1.51
CA PHE A 67 10.84 -9.77 -0.92
C PHE A 67 9.61 -9.25 -1.67
N TRP A 68 8.61 -8.84 -0.90
CA TRP A 68 7.42 -8.16 -1.38
C TRP A 68 7.27 -6.79 -0.71
N ARG A 69 6.87 -5.79 -1.48
CA ARG A 69 6.62 -4.41 -1.00
C ARG A 69 5.39 -4.27 -0.10
N THR A 70 4.77 -5.39 0.31
CA THR A 70 3.58 -5.47 1.18
C THR A 70 2.42 -4.65 0.65
N GLY A 71 2.17 -4.77 -0.65
CA GLY A 71 1.17 -4.02 -1.40
C GLY A 71 1.50 -3.98 -2.87
N ALA A 72 1.08 -2.90 -3.55
CA ALA A 72 1.38 -2.65 -4.96
C ALA A 72 1.88 -1.21 -5.15
N ASN A 73 2.40 -0.91 -6.34
CA ASN A 73 2.96 0.40 -6.71
C ASN A 73 4.16 0.77 -5.80
N ALA A 74 4.01 1.73 -4.89
CA ALA A 74 5.02 2.05 -3.88
C ALA A 74 5.05 1.00 -2.74
N ALA A 75 6.13 0.97 -1.98
CA ALA A 75 6.19 0.21 -0.74
C ALA A 75 5.17 0.77 0.27
N THR A 76 4.54 -0.11 1.03
CA THR A 76 3.62 0.27 2.10
C THR A 76 4.34 1.13 3.14
N LYS A 77 3.74 2.27 3.47
CA LYS A 77 4.23 3.17 4.50
C LYS A 77 3.41 3.02 5.77
N ILE A 78 4.09 2.89 6.91
CA ILE A 78 3.48 3.01 8.23
C ILE A 78 4.14 4.13 9.01
N THR A 79 3.33 4.88 9.76
CA THR A 79 3.81 5.97 10.61
C THR A 79 3.31 5.76 12.03
N PHE A 80 4.20 5.82 12.99
CA PHE A 80 3.91 5.78 14.42
C PHE A 80 4.18 7.15 15.04
N SER A 81 3.20 7.69 15.77
CA SER A 81 3.34 9.00 16.45
C SER A 81 4.22 8.93 17.69
N LYS A 82 4.47 7.75 18.23
CA LYS A 82 5.32 7.46 19.40
C LYS A 82 6.13 6.19 19.17
N ASP A 83 7.13 5.96 20.04
CA ASP A 83 7.88 4.72 20.05
C ASP A 83 6.95 3.53 20.32
N VAL A 84 7.18 2.44 19.59
CA VAL A 84 6.41 1.21 19.68
C VAL A 84 7.32 0.00 19.87
N MET A 85 6.74 -1.11 20.27
CA MET A 85 7.37 -2.43 20.21
C MET A 85 6.74 -3.20 19.05
N VAL A 86 7.54 -3.81 18.21
CA VAL A 86 7.09 -4.70 17.12
C VAL A 86 7.58 -6.11 17.46
N GLU A 87 6.68 -7.03 17.79
CA GLU A 87 7.02 -8.38 18.26
C GLU A 87 8.10 -8.36 19.37
N GLY A 88 7.98 -7.41 20.31
CA GLY A 88 8.92 -7.22 21.41
C GLY A 88 10.22 -6.47 21.07
N LYS A 89 10.44 -6.03 19.83
CA LYS A 89 11.58 -5.20 19.43
C LYS A 89 11.22 -3.72 19.38
N SER A 90 12.02 -2.86 19.97
CA SER A 90 11.80 -1.42 19.99
C SER A 90 11.93 -0.81 18.58
N LEU A 91 11.00 0.05 18.23
CA LEU A 91 11.00 0.85 17.02
C LEU A 91 10.62 2.29 17.39
N SER A 92 11.48 3.25 17.07
CA SER A 92 11.24 4.66 17.39
C SER A 92 10.05 5.25 16.64
N ALA A 93 9.46 6.31 17.16
CA ALA A 93 8.47 7.10 16.44
C ALA A 93 9.00 7.53 15.07
N GLY A 94 8.13 7.53 14.07
CA GLY A 94 8.53 7.90 12.71
C GLY A 94 7.78 7.13 11.63
N SER A 95 8.23 7.32 10.39
CA SER A 95 7.66 6.66 9.21
C SER A 95 8.59 5.57 8.70
N TYR A 96 8.01 4.43 8.33
CA TYR A 96 8.74 3.27 7.86
C TYR A 96 8.09 2.67 6.60
N ALA A 97 8.92 2.15 5.72
CA ALA A 97 8.46 1.26 4.66
C ALA A 97 8.37 -0.16 5.22
N ILE A 98 7.23 -0.83 5.02
CA ILE A 98 7.06 -2.24 5.37
C ILE A 98 7.35 -3.07 4.12
N LEU A 99 8.33 -3.95 4.23
CA LEU A 99 8.55 -5.02 3.27
C LEU A 99 8.34 -6.35 3.99
N THR A 100 7.84 -7.33 3.25
CA THR A 100 7.70 -8.69 3.79
C THR A 100 8.41 -9.71 2.92
N LYS A 101 8.81 -10.81 3.53
CA LYS A 101 9.36 -11.98 2.87
C LYS A 101 8.49 -13.18 3.23
N PRO A 102 7.48 -13.50 2.42
CA PRO A 102 6.54 -14.58 2.70
C PRO A 102 7.24 -15.93 2.77
N GLY A 103 6.95 -16.70 3.80
CA GLY A 103 7.26 -18.11 3.90
C GLY A 103 5.97 -18.92 3.94
N MET A 104 6.08 -20.26 3.95
CA MET A 104 4.91 -21.14 3.95
C MET A 104 4.10 -21.06 5.26
N THR A 105 4.79 -20.92 6.39
CA THR A 105 4.18 -20.92 7.74
C THR A 105 4.50 -19.65 8.52
N SER A 106 5.54 -18.91 8.13
CA SER A 106 5.96 -17.69 8.81
C SER A 106 6.51 -16.69 7.80
N TRP A 107 6.35 -15.42 8.09
CA TRP A 107 6.77 -14.32 7.25
C TRP A 107 7.84 -13.48 7.93
N GLY A 108 8.91 -13.13 7.22
CA GLY A 108 9.79 -12.05 7.62
C GLY A 108 9.11 -10.70 7.38
N VAL A 109 9.08 -9.85 8.40
CA VAL A 109 8.52 -8.49 8.31
C VAL A 109 9.63 -7.49 8.63
N TYR A 110 9.85 -6.54 7.74
CA TYR A 110 10.99 -5.63 7.75
C TYR A 110 10.49 -4.18 7.75
N PHE A 111 10.97 -3.39 8.69
CA PHE A 111 10.67 -1.95 8.79
C PHE A 111 11.92 -1.16 8.43
N TYR A 112 11.88 -0.43 7.34
CA TYR A 112 12.97 0.45 6.88
C TYR A 112 12.58 1.91 7.11
N PRO A 113 13.47 2.80 7.58
CA PRO A 113 13.18 4.23 7.64
C PRO A 113 12.66 4.71 6.29
N TYR A 114 11.49 5.37 6.29
CA TYR A 114 10.85 5.82 5.06
C TYR A 114 11.55 7.07 4.52
N GLY A 115 12.10 6.99 3.35
CA GLY A 115 12.78 8.15 2.74
C GLY A 115 12.82 8.07 1.21
N GLU A 116 12.54 6.91 0.66
CA GLU A 116 12.64 6.65 -0.78
C GLU A 116 11.45 5.81 -1.23
N SER A 117 10.93 6.10 -2.41
CA SER A 117 9.77 5.38 -2.98
C SER A 117 10.13 4.07 -3.67
N GLY A 118 11.42 3.82 -3.91
CA GLY A 118 11.90 2.66 -4.67
C GLY A 118 12.00 1.38 -3.83
N PHE A 119 11.26 0.33 -4.21
CA PHE A 119 11.30 -0.98 -3.54
C PHE A 119 12.73 -1.55 -3.44
N ASN A 120 13.49 -1.50 -4.53
CA ASN A 120 14.84 -2.06 -4.58
C ASN A 120 15.85 -1.33 -3.67
N THR A 121 15.57 -0.06 -3.37
CA THR A 121 16.43 0.76 -2.51
C THR A 121 16.41 0.29 -1.05
N TYR A 122 15.27 -0.24 -0.59
CA TYR A 122 15.16 -0.76 0.77
C TYR A 122 15.88 -2.09 0.94
N ILE A 123 15.79 -3.00 -0.03
CA ILE A 123 16.37 -4.36 0.07
C ILE A 123 17.89 -4.33 0.24
N SER A 124 18.57 -3.29 -0.25
CA SER A 124 20.01 -3.11 -0.14
C SER A 124 20.49 -2.47 1.17
N LYS A 125 19.56 -2.13 2.07
CA LYS A 125 19.85 -1.46 3.35
C LYS A 125 19.51 -2.39 4.53
N ASP A 126 20.06 -2.05 5.70
CA ASP A 126 19.63 -2.70 6.93
C ASP A 126 18.30 -2.14 7.42
N PRO A 127 17.34 -3.00 7.80
CA PRO A 127 16.08 -2.55 8.38
C PRO A 127 16.28 -2.02 9.81
N ALA A 128 15.49 -1.04 10.21
CA ALA A 128 15.45 -0.57 11.60
C ALA A 128 14.97 -1.70 12.55
N VAL A 129 14.00 -2.49 12.09
CA VAL A 129 13.52 -3.69 12.79
C VAL A 129 13.20 -4.78 11.77
N MET A 130 13.56 -6.01 12.11
CA MET A 130 13.14 -7.22 11.40
C MET A 130 12.61 -8.23 12.41
N VAL A 131 11.44 -8.77 12.11
CA VAL A 131 10.78 -9.80 12.93
C VAL A 131 10.30 -10.95 12.05
N THR A 132 10.07 -12.12 12.67
CA THR A 132 9.44 -13.27 12.03
C THR A 132 8.10 -13.50 12.71
N VAL A 133 7.03 -13.58 11.91
CA VAL A 133 5.65 -13.72 12.38
C VAL A 133 5.03 -14.95 11.77
N GLU A 134 4.39 -15.79 12.57
CA GLU A 134 3.64 -16.93 12.06
C GLU A 134 2.41 -16.45 11.28
N SER A 135 2.16 -17.06 10.13
CA SER A 135 0.97 -16.81 9.34
C SER A 135 -0.12 -17.84 9.69
N ALA A 136 -1.36 -17.39 9.73
CA ALA A 136 -2.53 -18.22 9.92
C ALA A 136 -3.34 -18.32 8.62
N LYS A 137 -4.05 -19.44 8.46
CA LYS A 137 -5.05 -19.60 7.43
C LYS A 137 -6.40 -19.14 7.98
N ILE A 138 -7.14 -18.38 7.19
CA ILE A 138 -8.52 -17.98 7.48
C ILE A 138 -9.50 -18.72 6.55
N ASP A 139 -10.74 -18.92 7.01
CA ASP A 139 -11.74 -19.72 6.31
C ASP A 139 -12.45 -18.99 5.16
N CYS A 140 -12.21 -17.67 5.04
CA CYS A 140 -12.75 -16.86 3.94
C CYS A 140 -11.64 -16.38 3.01
N THR A 141 -12.00 -16.10 1.76
CA THR A 141 -11.06 -15.51 0.79
C THR A 141 -11.21 -13.99 0.76
N VAL A 142 -10.13 -13.28 1.08
CA VAL A 142 -10.06 -11.82 0.95
C VAL A 142 -9.49 -11.47 -0.43
N GLU A 143 -10.33 -10.98 -1.32
CA GLU A 143 -9.99 -10.72 -2.73
C GLU A 143 -8.93 -9.64 -2.89
N SER A 144 -9.09 -8.50 -2.21
CA SER A 144 -8.14 -7.39 -2.27
C SER A 144 -7.30 -7.33 -1.00
N PHE A 145 -5.98 -7.21 -1.16
CA PHE A 145 -5.06 -7.08 -0.03
C PHE A 145 -5.55 -6.04 0.97
N LEU A 146 -5.59 -6.42 2.23
CA LEU A 146 -6.05 -5.59 3.34
C LEU A 146 -4.96 -5.51 4.40
N ILE A 147 -4.69 -4.29 4.86
CA ILE A 147 -3.98 -4.03 6.11
C ILE A 147 -4.99 -3.44 7.10
N ASP A 148 -5.02 -3.99 8.30
CA ASP A 148 -5.85 -3.52 9.40
C ASP A 148 -5.02 -3.34 10.67
N VAL A 149 -5.49 -2.45 11.55
CA VAL A 149 -4.95 -2.32 12.91
C VAL A 149 -6.11 -2.60 13.86
N GLY A 150 -6.14 -3.83 14.32
CA GLY A 150 -7.18 -4.37 15.19
C GLY A 150 -6.67 -4.67 16.61
N ASP A 151 -7.53 -5.30 17.42
CA ASP A 151 -7.29 -5.63 18.83
C ASP A 151 -6.70 -4.44 19.61
N LEU A 152 -7.33 -3.27 19.41
CA LEU A 152 -6.88 -2.00 19.97
C LEU A 152 -7.08 -1.99 21.49
N ARG A 153 -5.99 -1.81 22.22
CA ARG A 153 -5.96 -1.71 23.68
C ARG A 153 -5.17 -0.46 24.11
N ASP A 154 -5.11 -0.21 25.41
CA ASP A 154 -4.37 0.94 25.95
C ASP A 154 -2.84 0.78 25.77
N ASP A 155 -2.34 -0.45 25.69
CA ASP A 155 -0.92 -0.79 25.64
C ASP A 155 -0.52 -1.63 24.42
N SER A 156 -1.46 -2.03 23.58
CA SER A 156 -1.21 -2.95 22.48
C SER A 156 -2.19 -2.83 21.33
N ALA A 157 -1.79 -3.35 20.17
CA ALA A 157 -2.60 -3.51 18.97
C ALA A 157 -2.05 -4.67 18.12
N VAL A 158 -2.78 -5.06 17.10
CA VAL A 158 -2.33 -6.03 16.10
C VAL A 158 -2.39 -5.38 14.72
N LEU A 159 -1.25 -5.30 14.04
CA LEU A 159 -1.17 -4.95 12.62
C LEU A 159 -1.38 -6.23 11.81
N GLY A 160 -2.55 -6.37 11.21
CA GLY A 160 -2.95 -7.53 10.43
C GLY A 160 -2.70 -7.32 8.94
N LEU A 161 -2.00 -8.25 8.29
CA LEU A 161 -1.91 -8.33 6.84
C LEU A 161 -2.79 -9.48 6.37
N VAL A 162 -3.79 -9.19 5.52
CA VAL A 162 -4.78 -10.18 5.08
C VAL A 162 -4.88 -10.20 3.57
N TRP A 163 -4.70 -11.37 2.96
CA TRP A 163 -4.91 -11.54 1.53
C TRP A 163 -5.17 -13.00 1.16
N GLY A 164 -6.07 -13.25 0.26
CA GLY A 164 -6.52 -14.60 -0.03
C GLY A 164 -7.04 -15.27 1.25
N THR A 165 -6.49 -16.41 1.59
CA THR A 165 -6.77 -17.13 2.84
C THR A 165 -5.67 -16.97 3.88
N THR A 166 -4.76 -16.00 3.73
CA THR A 166 -3.60 -15.82 4.59
C THR A 166 -3.79 -14.60 5.50
N TYR A 167 -3.48 -14.77 6.77
CA TYR A 167 -3.45 -13.72 7.80
C TYR A 167 -2.09 -13.72 8.51
N VAL A 168 -1.48 -12.55 8.62
CA VAL A 168 -0.20 -12.35 9.33
C VAL A 168 -0.43 -11.32 10.43
N PRO A 169 -0.61 -11.74 11.70
CA PRO A 169 -0.84 -10.85 12.85
C PRO A 169 0.49 -10.38 13.45
N ILE A 170 0.84 -9.14 13.29
CA ILE A 170 2.04 -8.52 13.86
C ILE A 170 1.66 -7.79 15.13
N LYS A 171 2.18 -8.23 16.28
CA LYS A 171 1.88 -7.63 17.58
C LYS A 171 2.62 -6.30 17.73
N LEU A 172 1.88 -5.28 18.14
CA LEU A 172 2.40 -3.96 18.47
C LEU A 172 2.19 -3.70 19.97
N GLY A 173 3.26 -3.36 20.69
CA GLY A 173 3.16 -2.73 22.00
C GLY A 173 3.17 -1.22 21.81
N VAL A 174 2.26 -0.49 22.43
CA VAL A 174 2.10 0.97 22.33
C VAL A 174 2.12 1.62 23.71
N LYS A 175 2.21 2.97 23.75
CA LYS A 175 2.21 3.77 25.00
C LYS A 175 1.07 4.77 25.00
#